data_2e89e729691fa427d0f570c43f9ed4f6
#
_entry.id   2e89e729691fa427d0f570c43f9ed4f6
#
_cell.length_a   1.000
_cell.length_b   1.000
_cell.length_c   1.000
_cell.angle_alpha   90.00
_cell.angle_beta   90.00
_cell.angle_gamma   90.00
#
_symmetry.space_group_name_H-M   'P 1'
#
loop_
_entity.id
_entity.type
_entity.pdbx_description
1 polymer ?
#
loop_
_entity_poly.entity_id
_entity_poly.type
_entity_poly.pdbx_seq_one_letter_code
_entity_poly.pdbx_strand_id
1 'polypeptide(L)'
;RRVLFRSVAQEKLPDVMRELGMKEGFDVGLEMSGAQSGFNDMVNNMKNGGKIALLGLQKADARINWEKVIFNGLTIKGIYGREMWETWYKMSTMLQSGLNIDAVITHRFDIQDYEKGFAAMNSGQSGKVVLDWSSLQKEEK
;
A
#
# COMPACT_ATOMS: atom_id res chain seq x y z
N ARG A 1 13.07 13.47 12.73
CA ARG A 1 11.86 13.93 12.03
C ARG A 1 10.72 13.00 12.41
N ARG A 2 9.67 13.51 13.05
CA ARG A 2 8.47 12.73 13.38
C ARG A 2 7.75 12.41 12.07
N VAL A 3 7.55 11.14 11.77
CA VAL A 3 6.66 10.71 10.67
C VAL A 3 5.23 10.96 11.14
N LEU A 4 4.55 11.92 10.51
CA LEU A 4 3.13 12.18 10.74
C LEU A 4 2.33 11.25 9.81
N PHE A 5 1.56 10.37 10.41
CA PHE A 5 0.62 9.53 9.69
C PHE A 5 -0.76 10.21 9.73
N ARG A 6 -1.36 10.43 8.56
CA ARG A 6 -2.69 11.05 8.41
C ARG A 6 -3.58 10.14 7.55
N SER A 7 -4.86 10.13 7.81
CA SER A 7 -5.82 9.27 7.10
C SER A 7 -6.88 10.09 6.40
N VAL A 8 -6.99 9.93 5.10
CA VAL A 8 -8.03 10.57 4.28
C VAL A 8 -9.46 10.10 4.60
N ALA A 9 -9.60 8.98 5.32
CA ALA A 9 -10.89 8.54 5.84
C ALA A 9 -11.40 9.41 7.01
N GLN A 10 -10.49 10.15 7.67
CA GLN A 10 -10.80 10.97 8.84
C GLN A 10 -10.61 12.46 8.58
N GLU A 11 -9.76 12.82 7.61
CA GLU A 11 -9.34 14.20 7.35
C GLU A 11 -9.42 14.51 5.86
N LYS A 12 -9.75 15.76 5.54
CA LYS A 12 -9.72 16.22 4.14
C LYS A 12 -8.29 16.57 3.73
N LEU A 13 -7.85 16.02 2.64
CA LEU A 13 -6.48 16.21 2.13
C LEU A 13 -6.06 17.69 2.02
N PRO A 14 -6.90 18.61 1.48
CA PRO A 14 -6.55 20.02 1.38
C PRO A 14 -6.30 20.69 2.74
N ASP A 15 -7.01 20.26 3.79
CA ASP A 15 -6.84 20.82 5.13
C ASP A 15 -5.52 20.34 5.75
N VAL A 16 -5.20 19.05 5.57
CA VAL A 16 -3.91 18.47 5.98
C VAL A 16 -2.75 19.17 5.26
N MET A 17 -2.87 19.37 3.95
CA MET A 17 -1.84 20.07 3.16
C MET A 17 -1.62 21.49 3.67
N ARG A 18 -2.69 22.22 4.00
CA ARG A 18 -2.61 23.57 4.54
C ARG A 18 -1.92 23.60 5.90
N GLU A 19 -2.28 22.68 6.80
CA GLU A 19 -1.67 22.52 8.12
C GLU A 19 -0.16 22.24 8.03
N LEU A 20 0.24 21.39 7.08
CA LEU A 20 1.65 21.04 6.85
C LEU A 20 2.42 22.07 6.02
N GLY A 21 1.78 23.15 5.61
CA GLY A 21 2.40 24.18 4.76
C GLY A 21 2.73 23.70 3.34
N MET A 22 2.08 22.65 2.87
CA MET A 22 2.26 22.08 1.53
C MET A 22 1.44 22.88 0.52
N LYS A 23 2.08 23.84 -0.15
CA LYS A 23 1.39 24.73 -1.10
C LYS A 23 1.23 24.10 -2.50
N GLU A 24 2.15 23.25 -2.90
CA GLU A 24 2.25 22.76 -4.28
C GLU A 24 1.65 21.35 -4.46
N GLY A 25 1.51 20.58 -3.41
CA GLY A 25 1.06 19.19 -3.45
C GLY A 25 2.15 18.19 -3.06
N PHE A 26 1.89 16.93 -3.34
CA PHE A 26 2.77 15.81 -2.99
C PHE A 26 3.79 15.52 -4.09
N ASP A 27 5.03 15.21 -3.69
CA ASP A 27 6.12 14.84 -4.62
C ASP A 27 5.93 13.45 -5.20
N VAL A 28 5.48 12.51 -4.34
CA VAL A 28 5.38 11.08 -4.66
C VAL A 28 4.04 10.54 -4.21
N GLY A 29 3.40 9.78 -5.08
CA GLY A 29 2.19 9.01 -4.80
C GLY A 29 2.45 7.51 -4.95
N LEU A 30 1.91 6.71 -4.01
CA LEU A 30 1.98 5.26 -4.05
C LEU A 30 0.55 4.72 -4.07
N GLU A 31 0.05 4.38 -5.26
CA GLU A 31 -1.28 3.81 -5.41
C GLU A 31 -1.18 2.28 -5.31
N MET A 32 -1.72 1.73 -4.23
CA MET A 32 -1.65 0.30 -3.91
C MET A 32 -3.01 -0.33 -3.66
N SER A 33 -4.08 0.46 -3.69
CA SER A 33 -5.43 0.01 -3.33
C SER A 33 -6.26 -0.47 -4.51
N GLY A 34 -5.99 0.04 -5.72
CA GLY A 34 -6.86 -0.14 -6.88
C GLY A 34 -8.19 0.62 -6.79
N ALA A 35 -8.33 1.52 -5.79
CA ALA A 35 -9.55 2.29 -5.61
C ALA A 35 -9.53 3.57 -6.47
N GLN A 36 -10.56 3.73 -7.32
CA GLN A 36 -10.69 4.91 -8.19
C GLN A 36 -10.66 6.23 -7.41
N SER A 37 -11.29 6.29 -6.24
CA SER A 37 -11.29 7.49 -5.40
C SER A 37 -9.89 7.85 -4.92
N GLY A 38 -9.14 6.87 -4.41
CA GLY A 38 -7.76 7.07 -3.94
C GLY A 38 -6.83 7.52 -5.07
N PHE A 39 -6.99 6.94 -6.26
CA PHE A 39 -6.22 7.36 -7.43
C PHE A 39 -6.56 8.78 -7.86
N ASN A 40 -7.84 9.15 -7.89
CA ASN A 40 -8.28 10.51 -8.21
C ASN A 40 -7.76 11.54 -7.20
N ASP A 41 -7.87 11.23 -5.91
CA ASP A 41 -7.34 12.10 -4.85
C ASP A 41 -5.84 12.30 -5.02
N MET A 42 -5.12 11.24 -5.35
CA MET A 42 -3.69 11.31 -5.61
C MET A 42 -3.38 12.23 -6.79
N VAL A 43 -3.95 11.97 -7.97
CA VAL A 43 -3.71 12.78 -9.18
C VAL A 43 -4.03 14.26 -8.95
N ASN A 44 -5.12 14.54 -8.23
CA ASN A 44 -5.58 15.92 -7.98
C ASN A 44 -4.68 16.70 -7.02
N ASN A 45 -3.92 16.01 -6.17
CA ASN A 45 -3.11 16.65 -5.12
C ASN A 45 -1.60 16.48 -5.32
N MET A 46 -1.16 15.98 -6.49
CA MET A 46 0.27 15.96 -6.85
C MET A 46 0.74 17.35 -7.27
N LYS A 47 1.97 17.69 -6.91
CA LYS A 47 2.65 18.87 -7.44
C LYS A 47 3.06 18.70 -8.90
N ASN A 48 3.40 19.76 -9.56
CA ASN A 48 3.97 19.73 -10.91
C ASN A 48 5.25 18.88 -10.93
N GLY A 49 5.35 17.99 -11.92
CA GLY A 49 6.45 17.02 -12.03
C GLY A 49 6.42 15.89 -11.02
N GLY A 50 5.33 15.74 -10.27
CA GLY A 50 5.15 14.65 -9.29
C GLY A 50 5.17 13.27 -9.94
N LYS A 51 5.51 12.25 -9.13
CA LYS A 51 5.67 10.87 -9.60
C LYS A 51 4.71 9.93 -8.89
N ILE A 52 4.03 9.09 -9.64
CA ILE A 52 3.08 8.09 -9.11
C ILE A 52 3.56 6.69 -9.46
N ALA A 53 3.72 5.83 -8.45
CA ALA A 53 3.86 4.39 -8.63
C ALA A 53 2.48 3.74 -8.51
N LEU A 54 2.02 3.11 -9.59
CA LEU A 54 0.71 2.48 -9.70
C LEU A 54 0.85 0.97 -9.60
N LEU A 55 0.53 0.41 -8.45
CA LEU A 55 0.57 -1.03 -8.15
C LEU A 55 -0.84 -1.63 -8.06
N GLY A 56 -1.80 -0.88 -7.51
CA GLY A 56 -3.18 -1.33 -7.36
C GLY A 56 -3.85 -1.56 -8.71
N LEU A 57 -4.52 -2.70 -8.85
CA LEU A 57 -5.26 -3.03 -10.06
C LEU A 57 -6.54 -2.21 -10.11
N GLN A 58 -6.54 -1.21 -10.96
CA GLN A 58 -7.73 -0.40 -11.24
C GLN A 58 -8.77 -1.23 -12.01
N LYS A 59 -10.05 -0.89 -11.87
CA LYS A 59 -11.10 -1.48 -12.70
C LYS A 59 -10.89 -1.12 -14.17
N ALA A 60 -11.37 -1.98 -15.07
CA ALA A 60 -11.19 -1.78 -16.52
C ALA A 60 -11.81 -0.47 -17.05
N ASP A 61 -12.84 0.04 -16.38
CA ASP A 61 -13.52 1.30 -16.69
C ASP A 61 -13.03 2.50 -15.86
N ALA A 62 -11.90 2.36 -15.18
CA ALA A 62 -11.33 3.43 -14.38
C ALA A 62 -11.05 4.69 -15.20
N ARG A 63 -11.45 5.85 -14.67
CA ARG A 63 -11.31 7.13 -15.32
C ARG A 63 -10.17 7.93 -14.71
N ILE A 64 -9.39 8.56 -15.58
CA ILE A 64 -8.26 9.41 -15.22
C ILE A 64 -8.54 10.83 -15.70
N ASN A 65 -8.22 11.82 -14.85
CA ASN A 65 -8.17 13.20 -15.29
C ASN A 65 -6.87 13.45 -16.07
N TRP A 66 -6.91 13.20 -17.37
CA TRP A 66 -5.77 13.36 -18.26
C TRP A 66 -5.24 14.79 -18.33
N GLU A 67 -6.13 15.79 -18.20
CA GLU A 67 -5.71 17.19 -18.16
C GLU A 67 -4.74 17.44 -17.02
N LYS A 68 -5.06 16.93 -15.81
CA LYS A 68 -4.18 17.03 -14.64
C LYS A 68 -2.84 16.34 -14.89
N VAL A 69 -2.86 15.15 -15.48
CA VAL A 69 -1.62 14.42 -15.78
C VAL A 69 -0.75 15.24 -16.75
N ILE A 70 -1.34 15.80 -17.80
CA ILE A 70 -0.63 16.55 -18.83
C ILE A 70 -0.15 17.90 -18.31
N PHE A 71 -1.05 18.71 -17.75
CA PHE A 71 -0.70 20.07 -17.32
C PHE A 71 0.24 20.11 -16.12
N ASN A 72 0.16 19.13 -15.25
CA ASN A 72 1.09 19.02 -14.12
C ASN A 72 2.37 18.24 -14.48
N GLY A 73 2.49 17.70 -15.70
CA GLY A 73 3.67 16.94 -16.12
C GLY A 73 3.93 15.72 -15.23
N LEU A 74 2.87 15.01 -14.82
CA LEU A 74 2.99 13.88 -13.90
C LEU A 74 3.63 12.67 -14.58
N THR A 75 4.48 11.97 -13.86
CA THR A 75 5.01 10.66 -14.26
C THR A 75 4.22 9.56 -13.57
N ILE A 76 3.53 8.71 -14.33
CA ILE A 76 2.83 7.53 -13.79
C ILE A 76 3.57 6.28 -14.26
N LYS A 77 4.09 5.51 -13.29
CA LYS A 77 4.81 4.26 -13.57
C LYS A 77 4.00 3.07 -13.05
N GLY A 78 3.61 2.17 -13.94
CA GLY A 78 3.05 0.88 -13.57
C GLY A 78 4.11 0.01 -12.89
N ILE A 79 3.72 -0.61 -11.77
CA ILE A 79 4.57 -1.53 -11.02
C ILE A 79 3.94 -2.92 -11.13
N TYR A 80 4.64 -3.85 -11.75
CA TYR A 80 4.18 -5.23 -11.88
C TYR A 80 5.07 -6.19 -11.09
N GLY A 81 4.44 -6.89 -10.15
CA GLY A 81 5.05 -7.98 -9.41
C GLY A 81 6.36 -7.58 -8.73
N ARG A 82 7.41 -8.21 -9.14
CA ARG A 82 8.76 -8.08 -8.58
C ARG A 82 9.83 -8.20 -9.67
N GLU A 83 10.97 -7.63 -9.43
CA GLU A 83 12.18 -7.96 -10.20
C GLU A 83 12.70 -9.30 -9.69
N MET A 84 12.61 -10.36 -10.51
CA MET A 84 12.99 -11.73 -10.14
C MET A 84 14.42 -11.77 -9.63
N TRP A 85 14.61 -12.44 -8.51
CA TRP A 85 15.83 -12.62 -7.73
C TRP A 85 16.30 -11.34 -7.03
N GLU A 86 16.30 -10.18 -7.67
CA GLU A 86 16.87 -8.95 -7.12
C GLU A 86 16.07 -8.44 -5.92
N THR A 87 14.75 -8.34 -6.03
CA THR A 87 13.91 -7.86 -4.91
C THR A 87 13.89 -8.86 -3.76
N TRP A 88 13.98 -10.15 -4.02
CA TRP A 88 14.11 -11.18 -2.98
C TRP A 88 15.45 -11.11 -2.27
N TYR A 89 16.53 -10.92 -3.02
CA TYR A 89 17.85 -10.71 -2.43
C TYR A 89 17.88 -9.48 -1.53
N LYS A 90 17.38 -8.35 -2.03
CA LYS A 90 17.28 -7.11 -1.26
C LYS A 90 16.47 -7.30 0.01
N MET A 91 15.29 -7.93 -0.08
CA MET A 91 14.44 -8.23 1.07
C MET A 91 15.18 -9.09 2.11
N SER A 92 15.80 -10.17 1.68
CA SER A 92 16.54 -11.08 2.57
C SER A 92 17.70 -10.36 3.26
N THR A 93 18.44 -9.54 2.51
CA THR A 93 19.53 -8.74 3.06
C THR A 93 19.05 -7.71 4.08
N MET A 94 17.92 -7.05 3.81
CA MET A 94 17.32 -6.09 4.74
C MET A 94 16.87 -6.76 6.04
N LEU A 95 16.25 -7.95 5.96
CA LEU A 95 15.84 -8.72 7.15
C LEU A 95 17.06 -9.16 7.95
N GLN A 96 18.11 -9.68 7.29
CA GLN A 96 19.36 -10.06 7.94
C GLN A 96 20.08 -8.87 8.58
N SER A 97 19.92 -7.68 8.01
CA SER A 97 20.46 -6.42 8.54
C SER A 97 19.64 -5.81 9.65
N GLY A 98 18.59 -6.48 10.12
CA GLY A 98 17.79 -6.06 11.28
C GLY A 98 16.51 -5.31 10.96
N LEU A 99 16.02 -5.36 9.71
CA LEU A 99 14.67 -4.85 9.41
C LEU A 99 13.65 -5.69 10.18
N ASN A 100 12.97 -5.06 11.14
CA ASN A 100 11.90 -5.71 11.90
C ASN A 100 10.56 -5.53 11.17
N ILE A 101 9.93 -6.64 10.80
CA ILE A 101 8.61 -6.70 10.17
C ILE A 101 7.52 -7.30 11.07
N ASP A 102 7.82 -7.60 12.34
CA ASP A 102 6.88 -8.28 13.25
C ASP A 102 5.57 -7.52 13.40
N ALA A 103 5.64 -6.18 13.43
CA ALA A 103 4.46 -5.33 13.52
C ALA A 103 3.50 -5.46 12.32
N VAL A 104 3.98 -5.96 11.18
CA VAL A 104 3.15 -6.17 9.99
C VAL A 104 2.30 -7.43 10.12
N ILE A 105 2.77 -8.43 10.90
CA ILE A 105 2.04 -9.68 11.14
C ILE A 105 1.08 -9.45 12.30
N THR A 106 -0.16 -9.15 11.98
CA THR A 106 -1.17 -8.80 12.99
C THR A 106 -1.95 -9.99 13.53
N HIS A 107 -2.06 -11.05 12.74
CA HIS A 107 -2.84 -12.23 13.11
C HIS A 107 -2.13 -13.52 12.71
N ARG A 108 -2.23 -14.52 13.60
CA ARG A 108 -1.80 -15.90 13.31
C ARG A 108 -2.93 -16.82 13.69
N PHE A 109 -3.33 -17.69 12.77
CA PHE A 109 -4.35 -18.71 12.97
C PHE A 109 -3.78 -20.08 12.63
N ASP A 110 -4.27 -21.11 13.30
CA ASP A 110 -4.07 -22.48 12.84
C ASP A 110 -4.71 -22.66 11.44
N ILE A 111 -4.16 -23.52 10.61
CA ILE A 111 -4.72 -23.80 9.28
C ILE A 111 -6.16 -24.31 9.37
N GLN A 112 -6.52 -25.03 10.42
CA GLN A 112 -7.89 -25.51 10.64
C GLN A 112 -8.87 -24.35 10.88
N ASP A 113 -8.37 -23.19 11.30
CA ASP A 113 -9.12 -21.95 11.51
C ASP A 113 -9.03 -20.98 10.32
N TYR A 114 -8.74 -21.46 9.12
CA TYR A 114 -8.53 -20.62 7.93
C TYR A 114 -9.68 -19.64 7.67
N GLU A 115 -10.92 -20.03 7.95
CA GLU A 115 -12.10 -19.17 7.78
C GLU A 115 -12.01 -17.91 8.66
N LYS A 116 -11.54 -18.04 9.91
CA LYS A 116 -11.29 -16.90 10.80
C LYS A 116 -10.20 -15.99 10.23
N GLY A 117 -9.17 -16.59 9.62
CA GLY A 117 -8.11 -15.85 8.94
C GLY A 117 -8.65 -15.00 7.79
N PHE A 118 -9.49 -15.58 6.93
CA PHE A 118 -10.12 -14.85 5.84
C PHE A 118 -11.11 -13.79 6.33
N ALA A 119 -11.87 -14.07 7.39
CA ALA A 119 -12.75 -13.09 8.01
C ALA A 119 -11.97 -11.87 8.55
N ALA A 120 -10.83 -12.11 9.20
CA ALA A 120 -9.94 -11.04 9.66
C ALA A 120 -9.41 -10.19 8.50
N MET A 121 -9.01 -10.80 7.38
CA MET A 121 -8.59 -10.08 6.18
C MET A 121 -9.72 -9.20 5.61
N ASN A 122 -10.91 -9.76 5.49
CA ASN A 122 -12.07 -9.06 4.91
C ASN A 122 -12.59 -7.93 5.82
N SER A 123 -12.28 -7.95 7.10
CA SER A 123 -12.67 -6.89 8.03
C SER A 123 -11.97 -5.55 7.77
N GLY A 124 -10.85 -5.55 7.04
CA GLY A 124 -9.99 -4.39 6.83
C GLY A 124 -9.23 -3.93 8.09
N GLN A 125 -9.29 -4.70 9.18
CA GLN A 125 -8.61 -4.41 10.45
C GLN A 125 -7.34 -5.24 10.64
N SER A 126 -6.85 -5.87 9.60
CA SER A 126 -5.63 -6.69 9.64
C SER A 126 -4.53 -6.12 8.75
N GLY A 127 -3.29 -6.34 9.17
CA GLY A 127 -2.12 -6.28 8.31
C GLY A 127 -1.91 -7.66 7.66
N LYS A 128 -0.76 -8.30 7.92
CA LYS A 128 -0.51 -9.65 7.42
C LYS A 128 -1.17 -10.69 8.33
N VAL A 129 -2.01 -11.53 7.73
CA VAL A 129 -2.57 -12.74 8.36
C VAL A 129 -1.72 -13.94 7.93
N VAL A 130 -1.29 -14.75 8.89
CA VAL A 130 -0.50 -15.96 8.67
C VAL A 130 -1.33 -17.17 9.11
N LEU A 131 -1.37 -18.21 8.28
CA LEU A 131 -1.93 -19.52 8.63
C LEU A 131 -0.78 -20.47 8.97
N ASP A 132 -0.84 -21.06 10.16
CA ASP A 132 0.17 -21.98 10.69
C ASP A 132 -0.26 -23.42 10.40
N TRP A 133 0.61 -24.19 9.75
CA TRP A 133 0.38 -25.58 9.37
C TRP A 133 1.03 -26.57 10.34
N SER A 134 1.67 -26.11 11.38
CA SER A 134 2.45 -26.96 12.30
C SER A 134 1.59 -27.95 13.09
N SER A 135 0.29 -27.68 13.25
CA SER A 135 -0.66 -28.62 13.90
C SER A 135 -0.81 -29.92 13.14
N LEU A 136 -0.87 -29.87 11.80
CA LEU A 136 -1.04 -31.06 10.98
C LEU A 136 0.19 -31.97 10.97
N GLN A 137 1.39 -31.44 11.21
CA GLN A 137 2.61 -32.24 11.26
C GLN A 137 2.74 -33.11 12.53
N LYS A 138 1.93 -32.86 13.56
CA LYS A 138 1.94 -33.62 14.80
C LYS A 138 1.07 -34.87 14.76
N GLU A 139 0.14 -34.96 13.79
CA GLU A 139 -0.76 -36.11 13.64
C GLU A 139 -0.13 -37.28 12.85
N GLU A 140 1.01 -37.04 12.17
CA GLU A 140 1.72 -38.07 11.38
C GLU A 140 2.84 -38.79 12.16
N LYS A 141 2.94 -38.64 13.48
CA LYS A 141 3.86 -39.36 14.37
C LYS A 141 3.13 -40.18 15.38
#